data_d56ea8be6c43b8f51e1786ab14019c36
#
_entry.id   d56ea8be6c43b8f51e1786ab14019c36
#
_cell.length_a   1.000
_cell.length_b   1.000
_cell.length_c   1.000
_cell.angle_alpha   90.00
_cell.angle_beta   90.00
_cell.angle_gamma   90.00
#
_symmetry.space_group_name_H-M   'P 1'
#
loop_
_entity.id
_entity.type
_entity.pdbx_description
1 polymer ?
#
loop_
_entity_poly.entity_id
_entity_poly.type
_entity_poly.pdbx_seq_one_letter_code
_entity_poly.pdbx_strand_id
1 'polypeptide(L)'
;RKDHILMFLGDICVLVFSLILALIVRYNAFPSSKVIELHLAPFSILFVASILVYFIAGLYEKHTSLFKNKLPLTLLNVQLVNTVVGISFFYFIPYFSITPKIVLFLFLVLSLVFMYIWRMFIVFKFDPQKDQKAILIADSAESKELHDEINNNSRYNISFVKYIKPSSDTNSMLLEIKNLIAKDQVSIVVLDTRDPLVYNLIPLLYPIAISGVLFFNISKI
;
A
#
# COMPACT_ATOMS: atom_id res chain seq x y z
N ARG A 1 -10.58 -5.34 8.50
CA ARG A 1 -11.72 -4.61 7.88
C ARG A 1 -11.81 -3.15 8.34
N LYS A 2 -11.69 -2.86 9.66
CA LYS A 2 -11.81 -1.47 10.17
C LYS A 2 -10.72 -0.55 9.63
N ASP A 3 -9.51 -1.04 9.46
CA ASP A 3 -8.36 -0.25 9.04
C ASP A 3 -8.49 0.23 7.59
N HIS A 4 -9.01 -0.61 6.68
CA HIS A 4 -9.23 -0.22 5.29
C HIS A 4 -10.32 0.86 5.14
N ILE A 5 -11.37 0.77 5.96
CA ILE A 5 -12.44 1.78 5.97
C ILE A 5 -11.89 3.12 6.47
N LEU A 6 -11.06 3.09 7.52
CA LEU A 6 -10.43 4.29 8.06
C LEU A 6 -9.49 4.94 7.03
N MET A 7 -8.68 4.13 6.33
CA MET A 7 -7.82 4.62 5.25
C MET A 7 -8.64 5.28 4.14
N PHE A 8 -9.70 4.63 3.69
CA PHE A 8 -10.59 5.14 2.66
C PHE A 8 -11.25 6.47 3.03
N LEU A 9 -11.82 6.55 4.24
CA LEU A 9 -12.44 7.78 4.74
C LEU A 9 -11.43 8.90 4.90
N GLY A 10 -10.24 8.60 5.39
CA GLY A 10 -9.18 9.57 5.53
C GLY A 10 -8.68 10.09 4.19
N ASP A 11 -8.58 9.25 3.16
CA ASP A 11 -8.21 9.67 1.81
C ASP A 11 -9.25 10.66 1.24
N ILE A 12 -10.54 10.40 1.44
CA ILE A 12 -11.59 11.35 1.05
C ILE A 12 -11.44 12.68 1.80
N CYS A 13 -11.22 12.63 3.11
CA CYS A 13 -11.00 13.84 3.91
C CYS A 13 -9.77 14.63 3.41
N VAL A 14 -8.69 13.96 3.08
CA VAL A 14 -7.48 14.58 2.53
C VAL A 14 -7.76 15.26 1.19
N LEU A 15 -8.49 14.60 0.28
CA LEU A 15 -8.84 15.18 -1.03
C LEU A 15 -9.72 16.42 -0.87
N VAL A 16 -10.76 16.36 -0.03
CA VAL A 16 -11.65 17.50 0.25
C VAL A 16 -10.87 18.65 0.90
N PHE A 17 -10.05 18.36 1.90
CA PHE A 17 -9.23 19.35 2.58
C PHE A 17 -8.25 20.02 1.61
N SER A 18 -7.62 19.24 0.73
CA SER A 18 -6.71 19.76 -0.29
C SER A 18 -7.39 20.70 -1.26
N LEU A 19 -8.64 20.41 -1.67
CA LEU A 19 -9.42 21.30 -2.52
C LEU A 19 -9.75 22.60 -1.81
N ILE A 20 -10.26 22.55 -0.58
CA ILE A 20 -10.60 23.75 0.20
C ILE A 20 -9.36 24.62 0.38
N LEU A 21 -8.22 24.02 0.73
CA LEU A 21 -6.98 24.77 0.90
C LEU A 21 -6.48 25.37 -0.43
N ALA A 22 -6.59 24.64 -1.53
CA ALA A 22 -6.27 25.16 -2.86
C ALA A 22 -7.09 26.38 -3.22
N LEU A 23 -8.39 26.39 -2.87
CA LEU A 23 -9.27 27.52 -3.06
C LEU A 23 -8.87 28.72 -2.16
N ILE A 24 -8.58 28.47 -0.90
CA ILE A 24 -8.10 29.51 0.03
C ILE A 24 -6.81 30.17 -0.50
N VAL A 25 -5.85 29.37 -0.90
CA VAL A 25 -4.58 29.87 -1.48
C VAL A 25 -4.82 30.65 -2.76
N ARG A 26 -5.73 30.16 -3.64
CA ARG A 26 -6.03 30.81 -4.91
C ARG A 26 -6.70 32.15 -4.75
N TYR A 27 -7.66 32.27 -3.82
CA TYR A 27 -8.47 33.47 -3.65
C TYR A 27 -7.97 34.38 -2.51
N ASN A 28 -6.94 33.93 -1.77
CA ASN A 28 -6.39 34.60 -0.59
C ASN A 28 -7.46 34.99 0.45
N ALA A 29 -8.56 34.24 0.49
CA ALA A 29 -9.70 34.42 1.38
C ALA A 29 -10.48 33.12 1.52
N PHE A 30 -11.34 33.02 2.54
CA PHE A 30 -12.24 31.88 2.68
C PHE A 30 -13.22 31.87 1.48
N PRO A 31 -13.32 30.77 0.74
CA PRO A 31 -14.19 30.71 -0.43
C PRO A 31 -15.66 30.80 -0.03
N SER A 32 -16.46 31.59 -0.78
CA SER A 32 -17.91 31.66 -0.58
C SER A 32 -18.57 30.31 -0.95
N SER A 33 -19.77 30.07 -0.42
CA SER A 33 -20.53 28.84 -0.72
C SER A 33 -20.70 28.60 -2.23
N LYS A 34 -20.92 29.66 -3.01
CA LYS A 34 -21.03 29.56 -4.47
C LYS A 34 -19.74 29.08 -5.14
N VAL A 35 -18.57 29.53 -4.66
CA VAL A 35 -17.27 29.12 -5.18
C VAL A 35 -17.01 27.66 -4.83
N ILE A 36 -17.39 27.24 -3.62
CA ILE A 36 -17.25 25.84 -3.19
C ILE A 36 -18.12 24.94 -4.06
N GLU A 37 -19.39 25.24 -4.22
CA GLU A 37 -20.33 24.47 -5.05
C GLU A 37 -19.86 24.34 -6.50
N LEU A 38 -19.38 25.44 -7.09
CA LEU A 38 -18.90 25.46 -8.47
C LEU A 38 -17.69 24.53 -8.68
N HIS A 39 -16.81 24.41 -7.69
CA HIS A 39 -15.63 23.55 -7.79
C HIS A 39 -15.91 22.13 -7.29
N LEU A 40 -16.80 21.95 -6.32
CA LEU A 40 -17.05 20.65 -5.71
C LEU A 40 -17.60 19.62 -6.72
N ALA A 41 -18.53 20.05 -7.60
CA ALA A 41 -19.13 19.17 -8.59
C ALA A 41 -18.09 18.51 -9.53
N PRO A 42 -17.23 19.24 -10.27
CA PRO A 42 -16.20 18.64 -11.11
C PRO A 42 -15.10 17.92 -10.31
N PHE A 43 -14.70 18.44 -9.15
CA PHE A 43 -13.68 17.80 -8.34
C PHE A 43 -14.17 16.53 -7.64
N SER A 44 -15.46 16.38 -7.35
CA SER A 44 -16.00 15.11 -6.82
C SER A 44 -15.79 13.95 -7.80
N ILE A 45 -15.91 14.21 -9.11
CA ILE A 45 -15.62 13.21 -10.14
C ILE A 45 -14.10 12.85 -10.11
N LEU A 46 -13.24 13.86 -9.97
CA LEU A 46 -11.79 13.63 -9.82
C LEU A 46 -11.45 12.87 -8.53
N PHE A 47 -12.20 13.10 -7.44
CA PHE A 47 -11.99 12.32 -6.19
C PHE A 47 -12.29 10.86 -6.41
N VAL A 48 -13.41 10.53 -7.07
CA VAL A 48 -13.75 9.14 -7.42
C VAL A 48 -12.66 8.52 -8.29
N ALA A 49 -12.22 9.24 -9.33
CA ALA A 49 -11.14 8.79 -10.21
C ALA A 49 -9.84 8.57 -9.42
N SER A 50 -9.47 9.50 -8.52
CA SER A 50 -8.26 9.39 -7.69
C SER A 50 -8.32 8.17 -6.76
N ILE A 51 -9.46 7.91 -6.14
CA ILE A 51 -9.65 6.75 -5.27
C ILE A 51 -9.55 5.45 -6.07
N LEU A 52 -10.08 5.40 -7.29
CA LEU A 52 -9.91 4.25 -8.17
C LEU A 52 -8.43 4.01 -8.52
N VAL A 53 -7.69 5.08 -8.81
CA VAL A 53 -6.24 4.99 -9.06
C VAL A 53 -5.50 4.49 -7.80
N TYR A 54 -5.87 4.95 -6.60
CA TYR A 54 -5.31 4.47 -5.33
C TYR A 54 -5.59 2.99 -5.12
N PHE A 55 -6.80 2.54 -5.46
CA PHE A 55 -7.17 1.14 -5.37
C PHE A 55 -6.37 0.26 -6.35
N ILE A 56 -6.27 0.68 -7.61
CA ILE A 56 -5.50 -0.03 -8.65
C ILE A 56 -4.01 -0.08 -8.29
N ALA A 57 -3.46 0.98 -7.70
CA ALA A 57 -2.07 1.04 -7.24
C ALA A 57 -1.79 0.19 -5.98
N GLY A 58 -2.80 -0.50 -5.44
CA GLY A 58 -2.65 -1.36 -4.26
C GLY A 58 -2.45 -0.60 -2.95
N LEU A 59 -2.77 0.71 -2.90
CA LEU A 59 -2.59 1.51 -1.68
C LEU A 59 -3.51 1.07 -0.51
N TYR A 60 -4.51 0.23 -0.76
CA TYR A 60 -5.38 -0.36 0.25
C TYR A 60 -5.01 -1.80 0.59
N GLU A 61 -3.98 -2.36 -0.02
CA GLU A 61 -3.53 -3.71 0.28
C GLU A 61 -2.67 -3.73 1.55
N LYS A 62 -2.76 -4.82 2.31
CA LYS A 62 -1.93 -5.03 3.51
C LYS A 62 -0.43 -5.05 3.19
N HIS A 63 -0.09 -5.44 1.97
CA HIS A 63 1.30 -5.50 1.51
C HIS A 63 1.97 -4.12 1.43
N THR A 64 1.20 -3.07 1.15
CA THR A 64 1.76 -1.72 1.02
C THR A 64 2.29 -1.19 2.36
N SER A 65 1.74 -1.63 3.49
CA SER A 65 2.26 -1.29 4.82
C SER A 65 3.58 -1.99 5.15
N LEU A 66 3.87 -3.15 4.52
CA LEU A 66 5.09 -3.91 4.75
C LEU A 66 6.32 -3.23 4.14
N PHE A 67 6.15 -2.55 3.01
CA PHE A 67 7.24 -1.91 2.28
C PHE A 67 7.18 -0.38 2.39
N LYS A 68 7.44 0.14 3.59
CA LYS A 68 7.47 1.60 3.87
C LYS A 68 8.34 2.37 2.87
N ASN A 69 9.43 1.76 2.42
CA ASN A 69 10.36 2.37 1.48
C ASN A 69 9.78 2.56 0.06
N LYS A 70 8.80 1.76 -0.34
CA LYS A 70 8.14 1.87 -1.65
C LYS A 70 6.97 2.86 -1.66
N LEU A 71 6.44 3.21 -0.48
CA LEU A 71 5.27 4.09 -0.36
C LEU A 71 5.46 5.46 -1.02
N PRO A 72 6.57 6.19 -0.83
CA PRO A 72 6.76 7.50 -1.48
C PRO A 72 6.73 7.41 -3.00
N LEU A 73 7.41 6.43 -3.56
CA LEU A 73 7.46 6.23 -5.01
C LEU A 73 6.09 5.83 -5.58
N THR A 74 5.36 4.97 -4.87
CA THR A 74 3.99 4.59 -5.26
C THR A 74 3.07 5.81 -5.25
N LEU A 75 3.13 6.66 -4.23
CA LEU A 75 2.34 7.88 -4.16
C LEU A 75 2.69 8.87 -5.27
N LEU A 76 3.97 9.02 -5.63
CA LEU A 76 4.39 9.85 -6.76
C LEU A 76 3.83 9.32 -8.08
N ASN A 77 3.93 8.02 -8.34
CA ASN A 77 3.39 7.42 -9.56
C ASN A 77 1.88 7.60 -9.67
N VAL A 78 1.17 7.37 -8.58
CA VAL A 78 -0.28 7.58 -8.48
C VAL A 78 -0.63 9.04 -8.76
N GLN A 79 0.13 9.98 -8.21
CA GLN A 79 -0.10 11.40 -8.42
C GLN A 79 0.17 11.83 -9.87
N LEU A 80 1.16 11.24 -10.54
CA LEU A 80 1.37 11.45 -11.97
C LEU A 80 0.16 11.00 -12.79
N VAL A 81 -0.39 9.81 -12.49
CA VAL A 81 -1.61 9.32 -13.14
C VAL A 81 -2.79 10.27 -12.87
N ASN A 82 -3.00 10.68 -11.62
CA ASN A 82 -4.06 11.62 -11.25
C ASN A 82 -3.89 12.97 -11.93
N THR A 83 -2.66 13.42 -12.16
CA THR A 83 -2.37 14.65 -12.90
C THR A 83 -2.82 14.52 -14.35
N VAL A 84 -2.48 13.43 -15.02
CA VAL A 84 -2.91 13.17 -16.40
C VAL A 84 -4.44 13.08 -16.46
N VAL A 85 -5.07 12.36 -15.54
CA VAL A 85 -6.54 12.23 -15.46
C VAL A 85 -7.17 13.59 -15.26
N GLY A 86 -6.68 14.40 -14.31
CA GLY A 86 -7.25 15.72 -14.01
C GLY A 86 -7.13 16.72 -15.16
N ILE A 87 -5.96 16.77 -15.82
CA ILE A 87 -5.75 17.61 -16.99
C ILE A 87 -6.68 17.17 -18.13
N SER A 88 -6.72 15.87 -18.43
CA SER A 88 -7.58 15.31 -19.48
C SER A 88 -9.05 15.58 -19.20
N PHE A 89 -9.48 15.41 -17.96
CA PHE A 89 -10.87 15.67 -17.55
C PHE A 89 -11.28 17.11 -17.87
N PHE A 90 -10.52 18.11 -17.41
CA PHE A 90 -10.87 19.52 -17.66
C PHE A 90 -10.63 19.98 -19.09
N TYR A 91 -9.80 19.26 -19.86
CA TYR A 91 -9.59 19.56 -21.27
C TYR A 91 -10.73 19.03 -22.15
N PHE A 92 -11.17 17.79 -21.91
CA PHE A 92 -12.16 17.15 -22.76
C PHE A 92 -13.61 17.37 -22.32
N ILE A 93 -13.85 17.80 -21.08
CA ILE A 93 -15.20 17.97 -20.53
C ILE A 93 -15.46 19.45 -20.19
N PRO A 94 -15.81 20.30 -21.17
CA PRO A 94 -16.06 21.73 -20.96
C PRO A 94 -17.41 22.01 -20.26
N TYR A 95 -18.14 20.96 -19.89
CA TYR A 95 -19.49 21.05 -19.32
C TYR A 95 -19.58 21.94 -18.06
N PHE A 96 -18.53 21.98 -17.26
CA PHE A 96 -18.54 22.66 -15.96
C PHE A 96 -18.24 24.16 -16.03
N SER A 97 -18.17 24.77 -17.22
CA SER A 97 -17.94 26.21 -17.43
C SER A 97 -16.72 26.80 -16.69
N ILE A 98 -15.90 25.98 -16.07
CA ILE A 98 -14.69 26.38 -15.36
C ILE A 98 -13.47 25.66 -15.94
N THR A 99 -12.38 26.39 -16.09
CA THR A 99 -11.07 25.83 -16.39
C THR A 99 -10.11 26.16 -15.24
N PRO A 100 -10.23 25.44 -14.11
CA PRO A 100 -9.55 25.83 -12.87
C PRO A 100 -8.07 25.43 -12.89
N LYS A 101 -7.31 25.89 -13.89
CA LYS A 101 -5.90 25.54 -14.09
C LYS A 101 -5.06 25.70 -12.83
N ILE A 102 -5.19 26.86 -12.16
CA ILE A 102 -4.44 27.16 -10.94
C ILE A 102 -4.94 26.33 -9.75
N VAL A 103 -6.26 26.22 -9.59
CA VAL A 103 -6.87 25.44 -8.51
C VAL A 103 -6.52 23.95 -8.68
N LEU A 104 -6.57 23.43 -9.91
CA LEU A 104 -6.17 22.05 -10.19
C LEU A 104 -4.71 21.81 -9.84
N PHE A 105 -3.80 22.70 -10.26
CA PHE A 105 -2.38 22.56 -9.93
C PHE A 105 -2.14 22.58 -8.42
N LEU A 106 -2.72 23.58 -7.71
CA LEU A 106 -2.61 23.66 -6.26
C LEU A 106 -3.19 22.43 -5.56
N PHE A 107 -4.36 21.97 -6.01
CA PHE A 107 -5.00 20.76 -5.50
C PHE A 107 -4.09 19.53 -5.65
N LEU A 108 -3.50 19.33 -6.83
CA LEU A 108 -2.63 18.19 -7.10
C LEU A 108 -1.36 18.21 -6.22
N VAL A 109 -0.76 19.36 -6.02
CA VAL A 109 0.42 19.51 -5.15
C VAL A 109 0.04 19.27 -3.68
N LEU A 110 -1.02 19.92 -3.20
CA LEU A 110 -1.47 19.80 -1.82
C LEU A 110 -1.96 18.37 -1.49
N SER A 111 -2.70 17.76 -2.42
CA SER A 111 -3.16 16.38 -2.23
C SER A 111 -2.00 15.39 -2.13
N LEU A 112 -0.92 15.55 -2.90
CA LEU A 112 0.29 14.75 -2.76
C LEU A 112 0.91 14.88 -1.37
N VAL A 113 1.11 16.12 -0.92
CA VAL A 113 1.75 16.39 0.38
C VAL A 113 0.90 15.83 1.54
N PHE A 114 -0.40 16.14 1.54
CA PHE A 114 -1.27 15.68 2.63
C PHE A 114 -1.54 14.18 2.57
N MET A 115 -1.61 13.59 1.39
CA MET A 115 -1.72 12.14 1.24
C MET A 115 -0.47 11.43 1.78
N TYR A 116 0.71 11.98 1.51
CA TYR A 116 1.96 11.45 2.05
C TYR A 116 1.97 11.52 3.59
N ILE A 117 1.65 12.68 4.16
CA ILE A 117 1.59 12.88 5.62
C ILE A 117 0.56 11.93 6.25
N TRP A 118 -0.63 11.85 5.66
CA TRP A 118 -1.70 10.98 6.13
C TRP A 118 -1.31 9.50 6.12
N ARG A 119 -0.73 9.04 5.02
CA ARG A 119 -0.27 7.65 4.88
C ARG A 119 0.87 7.32 5.84
N MET A 120 1.82 8.23 6.03
CA MET A 120 2.87 8.05 7.02
C MET A 120 2.29 7.99 8.43
N PHE A 121 1.35 8.87 8.76
CA PHE A 121 0.68 8.86 10.07
C PHE A 121 -0.04 7.53 10.33
N ILE A 122 -0.80 7.02 9.36
CA ILE A 122 -1.46 5.72 9.48
C ILE A 122 -0.44 4.60 9.67
N VAL A 123 0.60 4.56 8.83
CA VAL A 123 1.63 3.52 8.93
C VAL A 123 2.29 3.54 10.30
N PHE A 124 2.59 4.72 10.87
CA PHE A 124 3.15 4.82 12.22
C PHE A 124 2.18 4.45 13.33
N LYS A 125 0.90 4.78 13.19
CA LYS A 125 -0.09 4.57 14.25
C LYS A 125 -0.68 3.17 14.27
N PHE A 126 -0.90 2.57 13.10
CA PHE A 126 -1.57 1.27 12.97
C PHE A 126 -0.63 0.11 12.69
N ASP A 127 0.64 0.43 12.44
CA ASP A 127 1.72 -0.53 12.44
C ASP A 127 2.65 -0.20 13.63
N PRO A 128 2.19 -0.41 14.88
CA PRO A 128 3.13 -0.44 15.99
C PRO A 128 4.13 -1.52 15.61
N GLN A 129 5.42 -1.25 15.69
CA GLN A 129 6.58 -2.12 15.49
C GLN A 129 6.36 -3.58 15.99
N LYS A 130 5.34 -4.23 15.50
CA LYS A 130 5.22 -5.67 15.55
C LYS A 130 6.04 -6.14 14.38
N ASP A 131 7.28 -6.49 14.67
CA ASP A 131 8.07 -7.32 13.79
C ASP A 131 7.16 -8.39 13.24
N GLN A 132 6.74 -8.26 11.98
CA GLN A 132 5.89 -9.28 11.39
C GLN A 132 6.73 -10.53 11.29
N LYS A 133 6.37 -11.52 12.06
CA LYS A 133 7.11 -12.77 12.13
C LYS A 133 6.93 -13.51 10.82
N ALA A 134 8.04 -13.84 10.20
CA ALA A 134 8.10 -14.54 8.93
C ALA A 134 8.87 -15.85 9.05
N ILE A 135 8.58 -16.76 8.14
CA ILE A 135 9.38 -17.97 7.90
C ILE A 135 9.95 -17.86 6.49
N LEU A 136 11.23 -18.19 6.34
CA LEU A 136 11.89 -18.28 5.04
C LEU A 136 12.12 -19.75 4.68
N ILE A 137 11.60 -20.19 3.54
CA ILE A 137 11.76 -21.55 3.01
C ILE A 137 12.58 -21.48 1.72
N ALA A 138 13.84 -21.83 1.83
CA ALA A 138 14.81 -21.77 0.73
C ALA A 138 16.07 -22.58 1.06
N ASP A 139 16.88 -22.90 0.05
CA ASP A 139 18.20 -23.53 0.22
C ASP A 139 19.26 -22.91 -0.70
N SER A 140 19.30 -21.57 -0.73
CA SER A 140 20.36 -20.86 -1.47
C SER A 140 21.21 -19.99 -0.54
N ALA A 141 22.47 -19.74 -0.93
CA ALA A 141 23.34 -18.82 -0.20
C ALA A 141 22.76 -17.41 -0.16
N GLU A 142 22.15 -16.95 -1.28
CA GLU A 142 21.46 -15.65 -1.38
C GLU A 142 20.31 -15.53 -0.38
N SER A 143 19.58 -16.62 -0.18
CA SER A 143 18.43 -16.64 0.76
C SER A 143 18.90 -16.53 2.21
N LYS A 144 20.05 -17.10 2.53
CA LYS A 144 20.63 -17.00 3.87
C LYS A 144 21.15 -15.59 4.14
N GLU A 145 21.81 -14.99 3.15
CA GLU A 145 22.28 -13.60 3.23
C GLU A 145 21.09 -12.63 3.41
N LEU A 146 20.01 -12.82 2.65
CA LEU A 146 18.77 -12.06 2.78
C LEU A 146 18.15 -12.21 4.18
N HIS A 147 18.12 -13.43 4.73
CA HIS A 147 17.65 -13.69 6.08
C HIS A 147 18.43 -12.87 7.12
N ASP A 148 19.75 -12.90 7.01
CA ASP A 148 20.64 -12.22 7.95
C ASP A 148 20.56 -10.69 7.78
N GLU A 149 20.47 -10.20 6.54
CA GLU A 149 20.29 -8.76 6.26
C GLU A 149 18.99 -8.23 6.86
N ILE A 150 17.87 -8.93 6.62
CA ILE A 150 16.57 -8.50 7.13
C ILE A 150 16.52 -8.51 8.65
N ASN A 151 17.04 -9.56 9.30
CA ASN A 151 17.04 -9.66 10.75
C ASN A 151 17.98 -8.65 11.44
N ASN A 152 19.04 -8.22 10.75
CA ASN A 152 19.99 -7.25 11.28
C ASN A 152 19.61 -5.79 10.99
N ASN A 153 18.58 -5.54 10.16
CA ASN A 153 18.22 -4.21 9.71
C ASN A 153 16.79 -3.85 10.11
N SER A 154 16.67 -3.02 11.13
CA SER A 154 15.37 -2.54 11.66
C SER A 154 14.51 -1.72 10.69
N ARG A 155 15.00 -1.45 9.46
CA ARG A 155 14.21 -0.80 8.42
C ARG A 155 13.14 -1.72 7.81
N TYR A 156 13.36 -3.04 7.90
CA TYR A 156 12.38 -4.02 7.48
C TYR A 156 11.45 -4.30 8.67
N ASN A 157 10.15 -4.23 8.41
CA ASN A 157 9.13 -4.51 9.42
C ASN A 157 8.80 -6.01 9.49
N ILE A 158 9.80 -6.84 9.19
CA ILE A 158 9.72 -8.30 9.10
C ILE A 158 10.90 -8.85 9.89
N SER A 159 10.64 -9.84 10.73
CA SER A 159 11.68 -10.64 11.37
C SER A 159 11.49 -12.10 11.01
N PHE A 160 12.53 -12.74 10.51
CA PHE A 160 12.50 -14.18 10.27
C PHE A 160 12.71 -14.93 11.57
N VAL A 161 11.66 -15.64 12.00
CA VAL A 161 11.70 -16.52 13.19
C VAL A 161 12.46 -17.78 12.91
N LYS A 162 12.35 -18.29 11.67
CA LYS A 162 13.04 -19.52 11.26
C LYS A 162 13.36 -19.53 9.78
N TYR A 163 14.54 -20.08 9.49
CA TYR A 163 14.97 -20.48 8.15
C TYR A 163 14.77 -21.99 8.01
N ILE A 164 13.97 -22.43 7.05
CA ILE A 164 13.66 -23.83 6.80
C ILE A 164 14.27 -24.24 5.46
N LYS A 165 15.09 -25.28 5.48
CA LYS A 165 15.59 -25.88 4.25
C LYS A 165 14.53 -26.80 3.65
N PRO A 166 14.27 -26.70 2.33
CA PRO A 166 13.38 -27.60 1.64
C PRO A 166 13.82 -29.07 1.82
N SER A 167 12.85 -29.93 2.06
CA SER A 167 13.07 -31.36 2.24
C SER A 167 12.08 -32.14 1.34
N SER A 168 12.46 -33.36 0.99
CA SER A 168 11.59 -34.26 0.23
C SER A 168 10.36 -34.74 1.04
N ASP A 169 10.43 -34.68 2.37
CA ASP A 169 9.31 -35.01 3.23
C ASP A 169 8.39 -33.78 3.41
N THR A 170 7.49 -33.63 2.46
CA THR A 170 6.55 -32.52 2.39
C THR A 170 5.57 -32.49 3.57
N ASN A 171 5.23 -33.65 4.15
CA ASN A 171 4.30 -33.73 5.26
C ASN A 171 4.91 -33.22 6.57
N SER A 172 6.16 -33.56 6.85
CA SER A 172 6.85 -33.06 8.03
C SER A 172 7.06 -31.55 7.93
N MET A 173 7.43 -31.03 6.77
CA MET A 173 7.54 -29.58 6.53
C MET A 173 6.22 -28.86 6.76
N LEU A 174 5.12 -29.41 6.24
CA LEU A 174 3.80 -28.78 6.40
C LEU A 174 3.39 -28.72 7.89
N LEU A 175 3.65 -29.77 8.65
CA LEU A 175 3.41 -29.80 10.09
C LEU A 175 4.27 -28.77 10.84
N GLU A 176 5.54 -28.65 10.48
CA GLU A 176 6.45 -27.66 11.05
C GLU A 176 5.96 -26.24 10.78
N ILE A 177 5.59 -25.92 9.53
CA ILE A 177 5.06 -24.60 9.16
C ILE A 177 3.78 -24.30 9.95
N LYS A 178 2.83 -25.24 10.03
CA LYS A 178 1.61 -25.07 10.82
C LYS A 178 1.88 -24.82 12.30
N ASN A 179 2.82 -25.54 12.87
CA ASN A 179 3.20 -25.38 14.28
C ASN A 179 3.83 -23.99 14.54
N LEU A 180 4.71 -23.52 13.65
CA LEU A 180 5.33 -22.20 13.76
C LEU A 180 4.29 -21.08 13.61
N ILE A 181 3.31 -21.23 12.69
CA ILE A 181 2.23 -20.28 12.52
C ILE A 181 1.37 -20.20 13.78
N ALA A 182 1.04 -21.36 14.38
CA ALA A 182 0.20 -21.40 15.57
C ALA A 182 0.94 -20.93 16.84
N LYS A 183 2.19 -21.33 17.03
CA LYS A 183 2.97 -21.07 18.25
C LYS A 183 3.57 -19.66 18.24
N ASP A 184 4.20 -19.28 17.13
CA ASP A 184 4.97 -18.03 17.03
C ASP A 184 4.18 -16.89 16.40
N GLN A 185 2.90 -17.12 16.04
CA GLN A 185 2.03 -16.14 15.36
C GLN A 185 2.64 -15.61 14.06
N VAL A 186 3.25 -16.49 13.29
CA VAL A 186 3.83 -16.16 11.99
C VAL A 186 2.73 -15.72 11.03
N SER A 187 2.91 -14.54 10.45
CA SER A 187 1.95 -13.94 9.51
C SER A 187 2.42 -13.97 8.06
N ILE A 188 3.71 -14.25 7.84
CA ILE A 188 4.34 -14.23 6.52
C ILE A 188 5.14 -15.50 6.29
N VAL A 189 4.99 -16.08 5.10
CA VAL A 189 5.83 -17.18 4.62
C VAL A 189 6.48 -16.77 3.30
N VAL A 190 7.80 -16.74 3.30
CA VAL A 190 8.60 -16.41 2.11
C VAL A 190 9.13 -17.70 1.49
N LEU A 191 8.91 -17.85 0.20
CA LEU A 191 9.22 -19.06 -0.56
C LEU A 191 10.22 -18.75 -1.67
N ASP A 192 11.23 -19.58 -1.85
CA ASP A 192 12.01 -19.58 -3.09
C ASP A 192 11.37 -20.56 -4.09
N THR A 193 10.52 -20.02 -4.97
CA THR A 193 9.80 -20.83 -5.96
C THR A 193 10.68 -21.36 -7.09
N ARG A 194 11.98 -21.00 -7.11
CA ARG A 194 12.96 -21.56 -8.07
C ARG A 194 13.35 -22.98 -7.67
N ASP A 195 13.21 -23.33 -6.39
CA ASP A 195 13.47 -24.68 -5.90
C ASP A 195 12.27 -25.61 -6.19
N PRO A 196 12.47 -26.73 -6.91
CA PRO A 196 11.39 -27.68 -7.23
C PRO A 196 10.72 -28.27 -5.98
N LEU A 197 11.43 -28.45 -4.87
CA LEU A 197 10.86 -28.97 -3.63
C LEU A 197 9.90 -27.96 -3.00
N VAL A 198 10.24 -26.67 -3.05
CA VAL A 198 9.37 -25.58 -2.60
C VAL A 198 8.15 -25.43 -3.52
N TYR A 199 8.35 -25.57 -4.83
CA TYR A 199 7.26 -25.47 -5.80
C TYR A 199 6.20 -26.56 -5.53
N ASN A 200 6.59 -27.79 -5.25
CA ASN A 200 5.67 -28.89 -4.92
C ASN A 200 4.92 -28.68 -3.59
N LEU A 201 5.43 -27.83 -2.69
CA LEU A 201 4.76 -27.50 -1.45
C LEU A 201 3.60 -26.49 -1.64
N ILE A 202 3.63 -25.66 -2.68
CA ILE A 202 2.66 -24.58 -2.89
C ILE A 202 1.21 -25.04 -2.83
N PRO A 203 0.77 -26.12 -3.50
CA PRO A 203 -0.63 -26.57 -3.44
C PRO A 203 -1.09 -26.91 -2.02
N LEU A 204 -0.18 -27.42 -1.19
CA LEU A 204 -0.48 -27.81 0.19
C LEU A 204 -0.53 -26.63 1.17
N LEU A 205 0.05 -25.50 0.78
CA LEU A 205 0.01 -24.27 1.54
C LEU A 205 -1.26 -23.43 1.31
N TYR A 206 -2.05 -23.77 0.28
CA TYR A 206 -3.25 -23.02 -0.09
C TYR A 206 -4.27 -22.87 1.06
N PRO A 207 -4.58 -23.92 1.86
CA PRO A 207 -5.46 -23.77 3.02
C PRO A 207 -4.95 -22.78 4.07
N ILE A 208 -3.63 -22.68 4.21
CA ILE A 208 -2.97 -21.74 5.14
C ILE A 208 -3.07 -20.30 4.60
N ALA A 209 -2.97 -20.11 3.30
CA ALA A 209 -3.16 -18.80 2.68
C ALA A 209 -4.58 -18.26 2.92
N ILE A 210 -5.60 -19.10 2.85
CA ILE A 210 -7.00 -18.74 3.13
C ILE A 210 -7.18 -18.31 4.60
N SER A 211 -6.39 -18.85 5.53
CA SER A 211 -6.45 -18.47 6.96
C SER A 211 -5.86 -17.08 7.26
N GLY A 212 -5.31 -16.39 6.26
CA GLY A 212 -4.83 -15.01 6.38
C GLY A 212 -3.32 -14.87 6.50
N VAL A 213 -2.56 -15.95 6.35
CA VAL A 213 -1.10 -15.93 6.25
C VAL A 213 -0.70 -15.47 4.85
N LEU A 214 0.24 -14.53 4.77
CA LEU A 214 0.71 -13.95 3.52
C LEU A 214 1.87 -14.78 2.95
N PHE A 215 1.83 -15.03 1.65
CA PHE A 215 2.88 -15.76 0.94
C PHE A 215 3.59 -14.83 -0.05
N PHE A 216 4.92 -14.81 0.04
CA PHE A 216 5.77 -14.04 -0.86
C PHE A 216 6.77 -14.94 -1.56
N ASN A 217 7.06 -14.61 -2.81
CA ASN A 217 8.24 -15.15 -3.46
C ASN A 217 9.45 -14.29 -3.04
N ILE A 218 10.57 -14.95 -2.79
CA ILE A 218 11.84 -14.29 -2.41
C ILE A 218 12.25 -13.20 -3.41
N SER A 219 11.95 -13.38 -4.69
CA SER A 219 12.24 -12.39 -5.76
C SER A 219 11.44 -11.08 -5.66
N LYS A 220 10.46 -11.00 -4.77
CA LYS A 220 9.62 -9.82 -4.57
C LYS A 220 9.94 -9.03 -3.30
N ILE A 221 10.88 -9.49 -2.51
CA ILE A 221 11.38 -8.85 -1.31
C ILE A 221 12.63 -8.05 -1.62
#